data_6adc623c63fa04eba5b1d54ac2c5982d
#
_entry.id   6adc623c63fa04eba5b1d54ac2c5982d
#
_cell.length_a   1.000
_cell.length_b   1.000
_cell.length_c   1.000
_cell.angle_alpha   90.00
_cell.angle_beta   90.00
_cell.angle_gamma   90.00
#
_symmetry.space_group_name_H-M   'P 1'
#
loop_
_entity.id
_entity.type
_entity.pdbx_description
1 polymer ?
#
loop_
_entity_poly.entity_id
_entity_poly.type
_entity_poly.pdbx_seq_one_letter_code
_entity_poly.pdbx_strand_id
1 'polypeptide(L)'
;MLTAYDCSTAKYFDNAGVDAILVGDSVGMVVLGYESTQHVTMTDMKVFTAAVARGAKRSMIIADMPFMSYHTSVEEAVKNAGELVRAGAYAVKLEGATDYILTVVKRCVESGIPVMGHLGFTPQYLNVLGGYKVQGKSAENTRFILNQARKLQEAGAFSVVLEMVPEESAALISKNLKIATIGIGAG
;
A
#
# COMPACT_ATOMS: atom_id res chain seq x y z
N MET A 1 -12.14 -1.64 1.95
CA MET A 1 -11.26 -0.49 1.60
C MET A 1 -11.58 -0.02 0.18
N LEU A 2 -11.63 1.29 -0.07
CA LEU A 2 -11.83 1.90 -1.39
C LEU A 2 -10.77 2.99 -1.62
N THR A 3 -10.48 3.30 -2.88
CA THR A 3 -9.50 4.33 -3.26
C THR A 3 -10.19 5.66 -3.54
N ALA A 4 -9.69 6.75 -2.97
CA ALA A 4 -10.14 8.12 -3.25
C ALA A 4 -8.96 9.09 -3.35
N TYR A 5 -9.13 10.15 -4.12
CA TYR A 5 -8.10 11.16 -4.36
C TYR A 5 -8.56 12.60 -4.03
N ASP A 6 -9.82 12.79 -3.65
CA ASP A 6 -10.39 14.10 -3.36
C ASP A 6 -11.31 14.08 -2.16
N CYS A 7 -11.59 15.29 -1.65
CA CYS A 7 -12.42 15.50 -0.46
C CYS A 7 -13.87 15.02 -0.66
N SER A 8 -14.45 15.21 -1.84
CA SER A 8 -15.86 14.91 -2.09
C SER A 8 -16.08 13.39 -2.15
N THR A 9 -15.25 12.68 -2.91
CA THR A 9 -15.27 11.22 -2.99
C THR A 9 -15.03 10.58 -1.62
N ALA A 10 -14.03 11.08 -0.87
CA ALA A 10 -13.74 10.62 0.47
C ALA A 10 -14.94 10.77 1.41
N LYS A 11 -15.66 11.92 1.34
CA LYS A 11 -16.86 12.16 2.13
C LYS A 11 -18.00 11.19 1.79
N TYR A 12 -18.19 10.85 0.51
CA TYR A 12 -19.18 9.85 0.12
C TYR A 12 -18.86 8.47 0.67
N PHE A 13 -17.60 8.04 0.59
CA PHE A 13 -17.18 6.75 1.12
C PHE A 13 -17.27 6.69 2.65
N ASP A 14 -16.88 7.75 3.33
CA ASP A 14 -16.98 7.86 4.78
C ASP A 14 -18.44 7.77 5.27
N ASN A 15 -19.35 8.50 4.60
CA ASN A 15 -20.79 8.45 4.89
C ASN A 15 -21.41 7.09 4.56
N ALA A 16 -20.90 6.38 3.55
CA ALA A 16 -21.33 5.02 3.20
C ALA A 16 -20.82 3.94 4.17
N GLY A 17 -20.00 4.31 5.15
CA GLY A 17 -19.55 3.37 6.17
C GLY A 17 -18.30 2.57 5.80
N VAL A 18 -17.51 3.00 4.82
CA VAL A 18 -16.26 2.34 4.43
C VAL A 18 -15.25 2.40 5.59
N ASP A 19 -14.60 1.28 5.93
CA ASP A 19 -13.68 1.21 7.06
C ASP A 19 -12.35 1.90 6.79
N ALA A 20 -11.85 1.79 5.55
CA ALA A 20 -10.57 2.39 5.16
C ALA A 20 -10.62 2.99 3.76
N ILE A 21 -9.93 4.11 3.57
CA ILE A 21 -9.76 4.79 2.28
C ILE A 21 -8.28 4.83 1.95
N LEU A 22 -7.93 4.32 0.76
CA LEU A 22 -6.58 4.37 0.22
C LEU A 22 -6.40 5.64 -0.62
N VAL A 23 -5.37 6.41 -0.33
CA VAL A 23 -4.84 7.43 -1.23
C VAL A 23 -3.69 6.76 -1.98
N GLY A 24 -4.02 6.17 -3.14
CA GLY A 24 -3.08 5.40 -3.95
C GLY A 24 -2.18 6.29 -4.81
N ASP A 25 -0.94 5.87 -5.06
CA ASP A 25 -0.07 6.50 -6.05
C ASP A 25 -0.58 6.28 -7.49
N SER A 26 -1.57 5.40 -7.68
CA SER A 26 -2.41 5.32 -8.89
C SER A 26 -3.07 6.66 -9.27
N VAL A 27 -3.12 7.64 -8.36
CA VAL A 27 -3.51 9.04 -8.63
C VAL A 27 -2.73 9.63 -9.82
N GLY A 28 -1.47 9.24 -9.98
CA GLY A 28 -0.64 9.63 -11.12
C GLY A 28 -1.29 9.25 -12.45
N MET A 29 -1.75 8.03 -12.57
CA MET A 29 -2.37 7.53 -13.80
C MET A 29 -3.83 8.00 -13.94
N VAL A 30 -4.60 7.93 -12.85
CA VAL A 30 -6.05 8.15 -12.87
C VAL A 30 -6.44 9.63 -12.93
N VAL A 31 -5.68 10.50 -12.25
CA VAL A 31 -6.02 11.92 -12.11
C VAL A 31 -5.01 12.82 -12.84
N LEU A 32 -3.71 12.52 -12.73
CA LEU A 32 -2.66 13.39 -13.31
C LEU A 32 -2.31 13.03 -14.75
N GLY A 33 -2.76 11.87 -15.26
CA GLY A 33 -2.53 11.43 -16.64
C GLY A 33 -1.10 10.94 -16.92
N TYR A 34 -0.36 10.53 -15.89
CA TYR A 34 0.96 9.92 -16.05
C TYR A 34 0.86 8.49 -16.62
N GLU A 35 1.89 8.04 -17.29
CA GLU A 35 1.95 6.68 -17.86
C GLU A 35 2.13 5.59 -16.79
N SER A 36 2.69 5.93 -15.62
CA SER A 36 2.90 4.99 -14.51
C SER A 36 2.88 5.70 -13.16
N THR A 37 2.74 4.91 -12.08
CA THR A 37 2.82 5.39 -10.69
C THR A 37 4.20 5.92 -10.33
N GLN A 38 5.25 5.54 -11.08
CA GLN A 38 6.64 5.93 -10.82
C GLN A 38 6.91 7.43 -10.93
N HIS A 39 6.03 8.19 -11.58
CA HIS A 39 6.15 9.64 -11.73
C HIS A 39 5.58 10.44 -10.55
N VAL A 40 4.83 9.78 -9.67
CA VAL A 40 4.20 10.43 -8.51
C VAL A 40 5.24 10.80 -7.47
N THR A 41 5.17 12.03 -6.99
CA THR A 41 6.09 12.57 -5.98
C THR A 41 5.49 12.55 -4.57
N MET A 42 6.32 12.73 -3.54
CA MET A 42 5.86 12.97 -2.17
C MET A 42 4.99 14.22 -2.06
N THR A 43 5.25 15.24 -2.87
CA THR A 43 4.43 16.45 -2.89
C THR A 43 3.01 16.16 -3.38
N ASP A 44 2.87 15.39 -4.46
CA ASP A 44 1.55 14.97 -4.96
C ASP A 44 0.81 14.17 -3.88
N MET A 45 1.44 13.16 -3.31
CA MET A 45 0.83 12.31 -2.30
C MET A 45 0.36 13.10 -1.08
N LYS A 46 1.14 14.08 -0.62
CA LYS A 46 0.73 14.96 0.49
C LYS A 46 -0.50 15.79 0.16
N VAL A 47 -0.59 16.34 -1.05
CA VAL A 47 -1.74 17.14 -1.50
C VAL A 47 -3.02 16.30 -1.53
N PHE A 48 -2.97 15.12 -2.15
CA PHE A 48 -4.13 14.23 -2.26
C PHE A 48 -4.51 13.62 -0.90
N THR A 49 -3.54 13.24 -0.07
CA THR A 49 -3.78 12.76 1.29
C THR A 49 -4.49 13.82 2.12
N ALA A 50 -4.03 15.06 2.09
CA ALA A 50 -4.67 16.16 2.82
C ALA A 50 -6.09 16.45 2.30
N ALA A 51 -6.34 16.30 1.00
CA ALA A 51 -7.68 16.47 0.42
C ALA A 51 -8.64 15.39 0.93
N VAL A 52 -8.24 14.12 0.89
CA VAL A 52 -9.01 12.98 1.40
C VAL A 52 -9.27 13.10 2.90
N ALA A 53 -8.25 13.48 3.68
CA ALA A 53 -8.35 13.66 5.13
C ALA A 53 -9.36 14.74 5.55
N ARG A 54 -9.55 15.77 4.73
CA ARG A 54 -10.60 16.77 4.98
C ARG A 54 -12.00 16.20 4.75
N GLY A 55 -12.16 15.26 3.84
CA GLY A 55 -13.44 14.64 3.49
C GLY A 55 -13.87 13.54 4.45
N ALA A 56 -12.97 12.66 4.84
CA ALA A 56 -13.24 11.52 5.71
C ALA A 56 -12.98 11.87 7.19
N LYS A 57 -13.89 11.44 8.08
CA LYS A 57 -13.81 11.69 9.53
C LYS A 57 -13.77 10.41 10.35
N ARG A 58 -14.30 9.31 9.81
CA ARG A 58 -14.42 8.02 10.48
C ARG A 58 -13.49 6.97 9.86
N SER A 59 -13.42 6.94 8.53
CA SER A 59 -12.61 5.95 7.79
C SER A 59 -11.12 6.12 8.06
N MET A 60 -10.41 5.00 8.22
CA MET A 60 -8.95 5.00 8.30
C MET A 60 -8.35 5.44 6.96
N ILE A 61 -7.54 6.47 6.96
CA ILE A 61 -6.86 6.95 5.75
C ILE A 61 -5.48 6.31 5.67
N ILE A 62 -5.23 5.61 4.58
CA ILE A 62 -3.94 4.97 4.27
C ILE A 62 -3.37 5.66 3.04
N ALA A 63 -2.13 6.14 3.11
CA ALA A 63 -1.47 6.80 1.99
C ALA A 63 -0.33 5.95 1.44
N ASP A 64 -0.24 5.82 0.11
CA ASP A 64 0.90 5.19 -0.52
C ASP A 64 2.17 6.03 -0.36
N MET A 65 3.25 5.37 -0.02
CA MET A 65 4.58 5.93 -0.18
C MET A 65 4.97 5.79 -1.65
N PRO A 66 5.17 6.90 -2.40
CA PRO A 66 5.43 6.83 -3.83
C PRO A 66 6.82 6.25 -4.12
N PHE A 67 7.03 5.87 -5.37
CA PHE A 67 8.30 5.33 -5.84
C PHE A 67 9.49 6.21 -5.43
N MET A 68 10.58 5.59 -4.98
CA MET A 68 11.80 6.20 -4.46
C MET A 68 11.66 6.99 -3.13
N SER A 69 10.49 7.10 -2.55
CA SER A 69 10.34 7.78 -1.25
C SER A 69 10.77 6.96 -0.04
N TYR A 70 10.99 5.65 -0.22
CA TYR A 70 11.38 4.71 0.84
C TYR A 70 12.49 3.74 0.44
N HIS A 71 13.17 3.97 -0.70
CA HIS A 71 14.17 3.08 -1.24
C HIS A 71 15.62 3.52 -0.98
N THR A 72 15.85 4.76 -0.60
CA THR A 72 17.19 5.38 -0.52
C THR A 72 17.86 5.16 0.84
N SER A 73 17.13 5.44 1.92
CA SER A 73 17.56 5.14 3.29
C SER A 73 16.36 4.92 4.21
N VAL A 74 16.59 4.20 5.31
CA VAL A 74 15.54 3.94 6.32
C VAL A 74 15.10 5.23 6.99
N GLU A 75 16.02 6.15 7.25
CA GLU A 75 15.77 7.46 7.88
C GLU A 75 14.87 8.31 6.98
N GLU A 76 15.15 8.35 5.69
CA GLU A 76 14.33 9.07 4.71
C GLU A 76 12.94 8.45 4.59
N ALA A 77 12.85 7.12 4.55
CA ALA A 77 11.57 6.41 4.52
C ALA A 77 10.69 6.78 5.73
N VAL A 78 11.23 6.73 6.94
CA VAL A 78 10.48 7.10 8.17
C VAL A 78 10.09 8.57 8.16
N LYS A 79 10.96 9.47 7.69
CA LYS A 79 10.66 10.90 7.54
C LYS A 79 9.50 11.11 6.56
N ASN A 80 9.54 10.48 5.39
CA ASN A 80 8.50 10.58 4.36
C ASN A 80 7.17 9.99 4.84
N ALA A 81 7.19 8.84 5.52
CA ALA A 81 6.00 8.29 6.16
C ALA A 81 5.39 9.28 7.18
N GLY A 82 6.22 9.91 8.00
CA GLY A 82 5.80 10.96 8.95
C GLY A 82 5.21 12.20 8.26
N GLU A 83 5.67 12.56 7.06
CA GLU A 83 5.08 13.65 6.28
C GLU A 83 3.66 13.31 5.79
N LEU A 84 3.41 12.06 5.38
CA LEU A 84 2.06 11.59 5.01
C LEU A 84 1.11 11.56 6.22
N VAL A 85 1.61 11.14 7.38
CA VAL A 85 0.84 11.21 8.63
C VAL A 85 0.48 12.66 8.98
N ARG A 86 1.40 13.62 8.85
CA ARG A 86 1.11 15.06 9.04
C ARG A 86 0.12 15.60 8.01
N ALA A 87 0.08 15.01 6.80
CA ALA A 87 -0.92 15.35 5.78
C ALA A 87 -2.31 14.78 6.10
N GLY A 88 -2.43 13.91 7.09
CA GLY A 88 -3.70 13.37 7.59
C GLY A 88 -3.88 11.87 7.36
N ALA A 89 -2.86 11.14 6.90
CA ALA A 89 -2.90 9.68 6.88
C ALA A 89 -2.83 9.11 8.29
N TYR A 90 -3.56 8.02 8.54
CA TYR A 90 -3.43 7.21 9.75
C TYR A 90 -2.31 6.18 9.61
N ALA A 91 -2.13 5.66 8.41
CA ALA A 91 -1.16 4.63 8.08
C ALA A 91 -0.54 4.90 6.69
N VAL A 92 0.58 4.25 6.41
CA VAL A 92 1.19 4.27 5.07
C VAL A 92 1.19 2.89 4.44
N LYS A 93 1.19 2.82 3.08
CA LYS A 93 1.37 1.58 2.33
C LYS A 93 2.68 1.64 1.54
N LEU A 94 3.38 0.51 1.45
CA LEU A 94 4.59 0.34 0.65
C LEU A 94 4.65 -1.05 0.03
N GLU A 95 5.42 -1.19 -1.05
CA GLU A 95 5.45 -2.37 -1.90
C GLU A 95 6.67 -3.24 -1.65
N GLY A 96 6.47 -4.57 -1.73
CA GLY A 96 7.52 -5.57 -1.61
C GLY A 96 7.80 -6.01 -0.18
N ALA A 97 8.75 -6.97 -0.05
CA ALA A 97 9.17 -7.54 1.22
C ALA A 97 10.63 -8.03 1.17
N THR A 98 11.51 -7.26 0.53
CA THR A 98 12.97 -7.49 0.63
C THR A 98 13.42 -7.21 2.06
N ASP A 99 14.57 -7.71 2.46
CA ASP A 99 15.09 -7.49 3.82
C ASP A 99 15.24 -6.00 4.13
N TYR A 100 15.55 -5.17 3.12
CA TYR A 100 15.56 -3.72 3.25
C TYR A 100 14.16 -3.16 3.52
N ILE A 101 13.15 -3.56 2.73
CA ILE A 101 11.75 -3.11 2.92
C ILE A 101 11.23 -3.54 4.29
N LEU A 102 11.54 -4.76 4.73
CA LEU A 102 11.16 -5.24 6.07
C LEU A 102 11.78 -4.38 7.18
N THR A 103 13.01 -3.90 6.98
CA THR A 103 13.66 -2.96 7.91
C THR A 103 12.93 -1.62 7.95
N VAL A 104 12.51 -1.09 6.78
CA VAL A 104 11.71 0.13 6.69
C VAL A 104 10.36 -0.05 7.42
N VAL A 105 9.65 -1.15 7.16
CA VAL A 105 8.38 -1.48 7.85
C VAL A 105 8.57 -1.46 9.36
N LYS A 106 9.56 -2.18 9.87
CA LYS A 106 9.86 -2.27 11.30
C LYS A 106 10.14 -0.89 11.90
N ARG A 107 10.95 -0.07 11.23
CA ARG A 107 11.30 1.27 11.74
C ARG A 107 10.12 2.24 11.72
N CYS A 108 9.25 2.17 10.70
CA CYS A 108 8.01 2.96 10.70
C CYS A 108 7.11 2.56 11.87
N VAL A 109 6.90 1.26 12.08
CA VAL A 109 6.08 0.73 13.20
C VAL A 109 6.66 1.12 14.56
N GLU A 110 7.96 0.96 14.78
CA GLU A 110 8.65 1.40 16.00
C GLU A 110 8.55 2.92 16.23
N SER A 111 8.38 3.69 15.16
CA SER A 111 8.17 5.15 15.23
C SER A 111 6.70 5.55 15.43
N GLY A 112 5.79 4.57 15.61
CA GLY A 112 4.37 4.80 15.84
C GLY A 112 3.56 5.00 14.55
N ILE A 113 4.09 4.64 13.38
CA ILE A 113 3.42 4.75 12.10
C ILE A 113 2.96 3.36 11.65
N PRO A 114 1.63 3.06 11.62
CA PRO A 114 1.14 1.79 11.13
C PRO A 114 1.45 1.61 9.64
N VAL A 115 1.82 0.37 9.25
CA VAL A 115 2.21 0.06 7.87
C VAL A 115 1.34 -1.04 7.29
N MET A 116 0.83 -0.82 6.08
CA MET A 116 0.23 -1.82 5.21
C MET A 116 1.26 -2.26 4.17
N GLY A 117 1.46 -3.57 4.02
CA GLY A 117 2.30 -4.12 2.95
C GLY A 117 1.52 -4.26 1.64
N HIS A 118 2.25 -4.48 0.53
CA HIS A 118 1.66 -4.76 -0.77
C HIS A 118 2.50 -5.79 -1.51
N LEU A 119 1.87 -6.90 -1.91
CA LEU A 119 2.48 -8.04 -2.58
C LEU A 119 1.66 -8.49 -3.79
N GLY A 120 2.23 -9.38 -4.57
CA GLY A 120 1.68 -9.83 -5.84
C GLY A 120 2.20 -8.96 -6.97
N PHE A 121 1.33 -8.41 -7.78
CA PHE A 121 1.73 -7.35 -8.70
C PHE A 121 1.97 -6.06 -7.90
N THR A 122 3.11 -5.46 -8.09
CA THR A 122 3.54 -4.23 -7.42
C THR A 122 3.85 -3.17 -8.49
N PRO A 123 2.94 -2.20 -8.71
CA PRO A 123 3.05 -1.23 -9.82
C PRO A 123 4.37 -0.46 -9.87
N GLN A 124 4.94 -0.14 -8.73
CA GLN A 124 6.25 0.55 -8.65
C GLN A 124 7.41 -0.29 -9.21
N TYR A 125 7.25 -1.62 -9.26
CA TYR A 125 8.22 -2.56 -9.82
C TYR A 125 7.90 -2.97 -11.27
N LEU A 126 7.03 -2.24 -11.97
CA LEU A 126 6.56 -2.55 -13.33
C LEU A 126 7.70 -2.90 -14.29
N ASN A 127 8.79 -2.14 -14.24
CA ASN A 127 9.95 -2.33 -15.12
C ASN A 127 10.67 -3.67 -14.87
N VAL A 128 10.75 -4.09 -13.62
CA VAL A 128 11.36 -5.37 -13.22
C VAL A 128 10.43 -6.55 -13.53
N LEU A 129 9.13 -6.36 -13.32
CA LEU A 129 8.12 -7.39 -13.59
C LEU A 129 7.85 -7.60 -15.08
N GLY A 130 8.30 -6.67 -15.92
CA GLY A 130 8.11 -6.74 -17.38
C GLY A 130 6.66 -6.65 -17.82
N GLY A 131 5.88 -5.77 -17.16
CA GLY A 131 4.47 -5.47 -17.47
C GLY A 131 3.46 -6.08 -16.49
N TYR A 132 2.19 -5.87 -16.76
CA TYR A 132 1.06 -6.35 -15.95
C TYR A 132 0.92 -7.86 -16.07
N LYS A 133 1.34 -8.60 -15.05
CA LYS A 133 1.31 -10.06 -15.02
C LYS A 133 0.76 -10.55 -13.69
N VAL A 134 -0.15 -11.53 -13.75
CA VAL A 134 -0.67 -12.24 -12.57
C VAL A 134 0.49 -12.96 -11.86
N GLN A 135 0.63 -12.73 -10.56
CA GLN A 135 1.65 -13.30 -9.69
C GLN A 135 1.08 -14.51 -8.93
N GLY A 136 1.95 -15.45 -8.53
CA GLY A 136 1.50 -16.59 -7.71
C GLY A 136 0.77 -17.69 -8.49
N LYS A 137 1.01 -17.86 -9.81
CA LYS A 137 0.37 -18.90 -10.63
C LYS A 137 0.90 -20.32 -10.35
N SER A 138 2.11 -20.47 -9.85
CA SER A 138 2.70 -21.76 -9.48
C SER A 138 2.72 -21.94 -7.96
N ALA A 139 2.75 -23.19 -7.51
CA ALA A 139 2.88 -23.50 -6.09
C ALA A 139 4.14 -22.89 -5.47
N GLU A 140 5.23 -22.80 -6.22
CA GLU A 140 6.47 -22.17 -5.80
C GLU A 140 6.28 -20.66 -5.58
N ASN A 141 5.69 -19.97 -6.57
CA ASN A 141 5.42 -18.53 -6.48
C ASN A 141 4.41 -18.22 -5.37
N THR A 142 3.41 -19.07 -5.17
CA THR A 142 2.46 -18.92 -4.05
C THR A 142 3.18 -19.01 -2.70
N ARG A 143 4.07 -20.01 -2.53
CA ARG A 143 4.90 -20.11 -1.31
C ARG A 143 5.81 -18.92 -1.12
N PHE A 144 6.37 -18.39 -2.18
CA PHE A 144 7.22 -17.21 -2.14
C PHE A 144 6.42 -16.00 -1.61
N ILE A 145 5.24 -15.71 -2.18
CA ILE A 145 4.38 -14.61 -1.73
C ILE A 145 3.91 -14.83 -0.28
N LEU A 146 3.54 -16.07 0.10
CA LEU A 146 3.16 -16.39 1.47
C LEU A 146 4.30 -16.11 2.46
N ASN A 147 5.53 -16.50 2.12
CA ASN A 147 6.69 -16.24 2.97
C ASN A 147 6.97 -14.73 3.10
N GLN A 148 6.82 -13.98 2.02
CA GLN A 148 6.93 -12.51 2.06
C GLN A 148 5.85 -11.90 2.96
N ALA A 149 4.59 -12.35 2.85
CA ALA A 149 3.49 -11.87 3.67
C ALA A 149 3.71 -12.15 5.17
N ARG A 150 4.24 -13.33 5.52
CA ARG A 150 4.62 -13.67 6.89
C ARG A 150 5.72 -12.75 7.43
N LYS A 151 6.76 -12.49 6.63
CA LYS A 151 7.83 -11.56 7.00
C LYS A 151 7.31 -10.14 7.23
N LEU A 152 6.37 -9.65 6.39
CA LEU A 152 5.72 -8.36 6.62
C LEU A 152 4.93 -8.34 7.93
N GLN A 153 4.16 -9.39 8.23
CA GLN A 153 3.46 -9.53 9.49
C GLN A 153 4.44 -9.52 10.68
N GLU A 154 5.55 -10.27 10.60
CA GLU A 154 6.59 -10.32 11.63
C GLU A 154 7.31 -8.98 11.82
N ALA A 155 7.46 -8.21 10.75
CA ALA A 155 8.00 -6.85 10.80
C ALA A 155 7.02 -5.83 11.40
N GLY A 156 5.76 -6.22 11.67
CA GLY A 156 4.75 -5.40 12.33
C GLY A 156 3.73 -4.75 11.39
N ALA A 157 3.67 -5.14 10.12
CA ALA A 157 2.59 -4.69 9.24
C ALA A 157 1.22 -5.14 9.79
N PHE A 158 0.22 -4.24 9.77
CA PHE A 158 -1.12 -4.56 10.28
C PHE A 158 -2.03 -5.19 9.23
N SER A 159 -1.68 -5.07 7.96
CA SER A 159 -2.43 -5.58 6.81
C SER A 159 -1.52 -5.73 5.60
N VAL A 160 -1.96 -6.50 4.61
CA VAL A 160 -1.27 -6.65 3.32
C VAL A 160 -2.27 -6.65 2.17
N VAL A 161 -1.95 -5.88 1.11
CA VAL A 161 -2.64 -5.94 -0.17
C VAL A 161 -2.07 -7.10 -0.97
N LEU A 162 -2.95 -7.87 -1.60
CA LEU A 162 -2.61 -8.90 -2.59
C LEU A 162 -3.18 -8.44 -3.93
N GLU A 163 -2.31 -8.07 -4.88
CA GLU A 163 -2.75 -7.59 -6.19
C GLU A 163 -2.44 -8.60 -7.29
N MET A 164 -3.43 -8.86 -8.15
CA MET A 164 -3.32 -9.78 -9.28
C MET A 164 -2.75 -11.15 -8.88
N VAL A 165 -3.29 -11.73 -7.81
CA VAL A 165 -2.96 -13.08 -7.31
C VAL A 165 -4.16 -13.99 -7.52
N PRO A 166 -3.99 -15.22 -8.05
CA PRO A 166 -5.10 -16.16 -8.22
C PRO A 166 -5.87 -16.39 -6.91
N GLU A 167 -7.18 -16.57 -6.99
CA GLU A 167 -8.09 -16.77 -5.86
C GLU A 167 -7.59 -17.82 -4.87
N GLU A 168 -7.23 -19.00 -5.37
CA GLU A 168 -6.74 -20.11 -4.55
C GLU A 168 -5.47 -19.76 -3.76
N SER A 169 -4.55 -19.04 -4.44
CA SER A 169 -3.30 -18.57 -3.81
C SER A 169 -3.58 -17.49 -2.77
N ALA A 170 -4.46 -16.54 -3.07
CA ALA A 170 -4.86 -15.48 -2.15
C ALA A 170 -5.57 -16.06 -0.92
N ALA A 171 -6.48 -17.01 -1.10
CA ALA A 171 -7.16 -17.72 -0.01
C ALA A 171 -6.17 -18.49 0.89
N LEU A 172 -5.19 -19.17 0.29
CA LEU A 172 -4.14 -19.86 1.05
C LEU A 172 -3.31 -18.88 1.87
N ILE A 173 -2.90 -17.75 1.27
CA ILE A 173 -2.13 -16.71 1.96
C ILE A 173 -2.94 -16.14 3.12
N SER A 174 -4.19 -15.74 2.88
CA SER A 174 -5.07 -15.18 3.91
C SER A 174 -5.28 -16.11 5.10
N LYS A 175 -5.48 -17.40 4.85
CA LYS A 175 -5.61 -18.43 5.89
C LYS A 175 -4.39 -18.57 6.80
N ASN A 176 -3.22 -18.23 6.30
CA ASN A 176 -1.94 -18.41 6.98
C ASN A 176 -1.40 -17.14 7.63
N LEU A 177 -2.16 -16.04 7.62
CA LEU A 177 -1.82 -14.78 8.26
C LEU A 177 -2.78 -14.48 9.43
N LYS A 178 -2.30 -13.68 10.37
CA LYS A 178 -3.11 -13.13 11.48
C LYS A 178 -3.55 -11.70 11.21
N ILE A 179 -2.95 -11.05 10.21
CA ILE A 179 -3.28 -9.69 9.77
C ILE A 179 -4.31 -9.74 8.63
N ALA A 180 -5.02 -8.64 8.43
CA ALA A 180 -6.01 -8.53 7.36
C ALA A 180 -5.34 -8.58 5.97
N THR A 181 -5.97 -9.25 5.02
CA THR A 181 -5.59 -9.21 3.60
C THR A 181 -6.63 -8.42 2.82
N ILE A 182 -6.19 -7.62 1.87
CA ILE A 182 -7.03 -6.85 0.96
C ILE A 182 -6.73 -7.31 -0.46
N GLY A 183 -7.71 -7.94 -1.11
CA GLY A 183 -7.58 -8.37 -2.50
C GLY A 183 -7.89 -7.23 -3.47
N ILE A 184 -7.10 -7.12 -4.54
CA ILE A 184 -7.40 -6.32 -5.71
C ILE A 184 -7.00 -7.10 -6.97
N GLY A 185 -7.98 -7.43 -7.84
CA GLY A 185 -7.74 -8.42 -8.90
C GLY A 185 -7.23 -9.76 -8.33
N ALA A 186 -7.56 -10.05 -7.10
CA ALA A 186 -7.28 -11.29 -6.39
C ALA A 186 -8.58 -11.74 -5.72
N GLY A 187 -8.87 -13.03 -5.76
CA GLY A 187 -10.14 -13.64 -5.41
C GLY A 187 -10.62 -13.48 -3.98
#